data_39dd19e7d0431bccea173e09e35d9b60
#
_entry.id   39dd19e7d0431bccea173e09e35d9b60
#
_cell.length_a   1.000
_cell.length_b   1.000
_cell.length_c   1.000
_cell.angle_alpha   90.00
_cell.angle_beta   90.00
_cell.angle_gamma   90.00
#
_symmetry.space_group_name_H-M   'P 1'
#
loop_
_entity.id
_entity.type
_entity.pdbx_description
1 polymer ?
#
loop_
_entity_poly.entity_id
_entity_poly.type
_entity_poly.pdbx_seq_one_letter_code
_entity_poly.pdbx_strand_id
1 'polypeptide(L)'
;MDKIWIDVWKQRKLEEIVNRITRKNSKLISELPLTISAQQGLIDQNEFFDKRVASKDVSGYYLIKNGEFAYNKSTSNDAPWGAIKRLDRYENGVLSTLYIVFEIKDETLVNSDFLVAYYSTNLWHKGIHEIAAEGARNHGLLNIAPTDFFKTKLKLPADIEEQKEIGEYFKKIDLLITFHQQKCDELKNIKRF
;
A
#
# COMPACT_ATOMS: atom_id res chain seq x y z
N MET A 1 14.73 -1.87 -33.51
CA MET A 1 13.85 -0.68 -33.53
C MET A 1 13.84 -0.16 -32.11
N ASP A 2 14.60 0.92 -31.88
CA ASP A 2 14.63 1.57 -30.58
C ASP A 2 13.26 2.21 -30.35
N LYS A 3 12.56 1.76 -29.28
CA LYS A 3 11.28 2.31 -28.85
C LYS A 3 11.54 3.76 -28.43
N ILE A 4 11.18 4.73 -29.22
CA ILE A 4 11.19 6.14 -28.82
C ILE A 4 10.05 6.30 -27.82
N TRP A 5 10.36 6.29 -26.52
CA TRP A 5 9.43 6.64 -25.47
C TRP A 5 9.06 8.12 -25.63
N ILE A 6 7.89 8.38 -26.18
CA ILE A 6 7.31 9.73 -26.10
C ILE A 6 6.83 9.88 -24.66
N ASP A 7 7.58 10.63 -23.91
CA ASP A 7 7.44 10.88 -22.46
C ASP A 7 6.12 11.64 -22.16
N VAL A 8 4.99 10.96 -22.30
CA VAL A 8 3.66 11.51 -22.03
C VAL A 8 3.13 10.91 -20.73
N TRP A 9 3.66 11.40 -19.61
CA TRP A 9 3.07 11.11 -18.31
C TRP A 9 1.83 11.97 -18.09
N LYS A 10 0.71 11.34 -17.77
CA LYS A 10 -0.55 12.03 -17.53
C LYS A 10 -0.80 12.17 -16.03
N GLN A 11 -1.25 13.35 -15.63
CA GLN A 11 -1.75 13.55 -14.28
C GLN A 11 -3.19 13.08 -14.20
N ARG A 12 -3.50 12.21 -13.22
CA ARG A 12 -4.83 11.69 -12.95
C ARG A 12 -5.16 11.89 -11.47
N LYS A 13 -6.43 12.08 -11.16
CA LYS A 13 -6.91 11.93 -9.80
C LYS A 13 -7.03 10.45 -9.45
N LEU A 14 -6.76 10.08 -8.20
CA LEU A 14 -6.88 8.70 -7.75
C LEU A 14 -8.31 8.16 -7.98
N GLU A 15 -9.34 8.96 -7.72
CA GLU A 15 -10.74 8.60 -7.95
C GLU A 15 -11.08 8.22 -9.41
N GLU A 16 -10.27 8.65 -10.38
CA GLU A 16 -10.47 8.30 -11.79
C GLU A 16 -10.04 6.85 -12.07
N ILE A 17 -9.09 6.32 -11.33
CA ILE A 17 -8.42 5.06 -11.63
C ILE A 17 -8.67 3.94 -10.61
N VAL A 18 -9.25 4.26 -9.45
CA VAL A 18 -9.54 3.26 -8.40
C VAL A 18 -10.97 3.36 -7.89
N ASN A 19 -11.48 2.25 -7.37
CA ASN A 19 -12.73 2.17 -6.60
C ASN A 19 -12.40 2.07 -5.11
N ARG A 20 -13.14 2.80 -4.27
CA ARG A 20 -13.10 2.59 -2.83
C ARG A 20 -13.77 1.27 -2.46
N ILE A 21 -13.13 0.51 -1.58
CA ILE A 21 -13.70 -0.70 -0.99
C ILE A 21 -14.21 -0.39 0.42
N THR A 22 -15.48 -0.69 0.65
CA THR A 22 -16.13 -0.61 1.98
C THR A 22 -16.77 -1.94 2.37
N ARG A 23 -16.40 -3.02 1.65
CA ARG A 23 -16.89 -4.37 1.87
C ARG A 23 -16.57 -4.81 3.30
N LYS A 24 -17.62 -5.14 4.06
CA LYS A 24 -17.51 -5.64 5.44
C LYS A 24 -17.31 -7.14 5.47
N ASN A 25 -16.61 -7.60 6.49
CA ASN A 25 -16.42 -9.02 6.79
C ASN A 25 -17.64 -9.64 7.50
N SER A 26 -18.85 -9.18 7.18
CA SER A 26 -20.08 -9.57 7.88
C SER A 26 -20.38 -11.07 7.88
N LYS A 27 -19.83 -11.81 6.91
CA LYS A 27 -19.92 -13.25 6.82
C LYS A 27 -18.73 -13.99 7.47
N LEU A 28 -17.83 -13.27 8.14
CA LEU A 28 -16.61 -13.82 8.77
C LEU A 28 -15.78 -14.66 7.78
N ILE A 29 -15.62 -14.17 6.55
CA ILE A 29 -14.84 -14.84 5.48
C ILE A 29 -13.38 -14.98 5.89
N SER A 30 -12.84 -14.00 6.63
CA SER A 30 -11.48 -14.02 7.16
C SER A 30 -11.45 -13.63 8.63
N GLU A 31 -10.62 -14.31 9.41
CA GLU A 31 -10.30 -13.96 10.80
C GLU A 31 -8.88 -13.41 10.95
N LEU A 32 -8.17 -13.20 9.83
CA LEU A 32 -6.79 -12.74 9.78
C LEU A 32 -6.75 -11.21 9.86
N PRO A 33 -6.42 -10.61 11.03
CA PRO A 33 -6.26 -9.18 11.15
C PRO A 33 -4.93 -8.75 10.54
N LEU A 34 -4.96 -7.79 9.64
CA LEU A 34 -3.77 -7.28 8.97
C LEU A 34 -3.37 -5.90 9.50
N THR A 35 -2.07 -5.62 9.39
CA THR A 35 -1.48 -4.30 9.57
C THR A 35 -0.50 -4.01 8.45
N ILE A 36 -0.15 -2.72 8.27
CA ILE A 36 0.88 -2.31 7.31
C ILE A 36 2.21 -2.15 8.02
N SER A 37 3.19 -2.96 7.62
CA SER A 37 4.61 -2.74 7.88
C SER A 37 5.21 -1.95 6.70
N ALA A 38 6.03 -0.94 6.99
CA ALA A 38 6.73 -0.18 5.96
C ALA A 38 7.60 -1.06 5.06
N GLN A 39 8.25 -2.08 5.66
CA GLN A 39 9.19 -2.98 4.98
C GLN A 39 8.52 -4.24 4.42
N GLN A 40 7.55 -4.82 5.13
CA GLN A 40 7.00 -6.15 4.84
C GLN A 40 5.63 -6.11 4.14
N GLY A 41 5.05 -4.92 3.93
CA GLY A 41 3.74 -4.78 3.32
C GLY A 41 2.58 -5.06 4.29
N LEU A 42 1.49 -5.62 3.80
CA LEU A 42 0.36 -6.07 4.61
C LEU A 42 0.67 -7.45 5.20
N ILE A 43 0.76 -7.51 6.52
CA ILE A 43 1.16 -8.69 7.30
C ILE A 43 0.18 -8.97 8.44
N ASP A 44 0.25 -10.18 9.01
CA ASP A 44 -0.54 -10.55 10.19
C ASP A 44 -0.23 -9.58 11.35
N GLN A 45 -1.29 -8.95 11.85
CA GLN A 45 -1.18 -7.99 12.95
C GLN A 45 -0.72 -8.66 14.26
N ASN A 46 -1.12 -9.92 14.50
CA ASN A 46 -0.75 -10.62 15.72
C ASN A 46 0.74 -10.96 15.73
N GLU A 47 1.29 -11.38 14.58
CA GLU A 47 2.73 -11.64 14.44
C GLU A 47 3.53 -10.34 14.60
N PHE A 48 3.06 -9.24 14.00
CA PHE A 48 3.77 -7.97 14.02
C PHE A 48 3.87 -7.36 15.43
N PHE A 49 2.82 -7.45 16.25
CA PHE A 49 2.76 -6.88 17.59
C PHE A 49 3.04 -7.88 18.71
N ASP A 50 3.27 -9.16 18.39
CA ASP A 50 3.38 -10.27 19.35
C ASP A 50 2.20 -10.33 20.34
N LYS A 51 1.05 -9.88 19.92
CA LYS A 51 -0.22 -9.86 20.67
C LYS A 51 -1.41 -9.56 19.79
N ARG A 52 -2.59 -9.98 20.23
CA ARG A 52 -3.84 -9.58 19.56
C ARG A 52 -4.19 -8.13 19.88
N VAL A 53 -4.22 -7.28 18.84
CA VAL A 53 -4.65 -5.86 18.89
C VAL A 53 -6.07 -5.73 18.34
N ALA A 54 -6.41 -6.50 17.32
CA ALA A 54 -7.75 -6.51 16.73
C ALA A 54 -8.83 -6.98 17.72
N SER A 55 -10.05 -6.47 17.58
CA SER A 55 -11.23 -6.98 18.28
C SER A 55 -11.37 -8.49 18.08
N LYS A 56 -12.03 -9.16 19.06
CA LYS A 56 -12.44 -10.56 18.88
C LYS A 56 -13.46 -10.69 17.74
N ASP A 57 -14.39 -9.76 17.67
CA ASP A 57 -15.34 -9.67 16.58
C ASP A 57 -14.78 -8.74 15.48
N VAL A 58 -14.48 -9.33 14.34
CA VAL A 58 -13.96 -8.65 13.14
C VAL A 58 -15.02 -8.53 12.04
N SER A 59 -16.29 -8.82 12.31
CA SER A 59 -17.38 -8.74 11.34
C SER A 59 -17.59 -7.31 10.81
N GLY A 60 -17.33 -6.30 11.65
CA GLY A 60 -17.39 -4.88 11.30
C GLY A 60 -16.16 -4.34 10.56
N TYR A 61 -15.08 -5.12 10.43
CA TYR A 61 -13.87 -4.72 9.73
C TYR A 61 -14.07 -4.75 8.21
N TYR A 62 -13.19 -4.07 7.47
CA TYR A 62 -13.15 -4.21 6.03
C TYR A 62 -12.50 -5.55 5.66
N LEU A 63 -13.15 -6.29 4.73
CA LEU A 63 -12.56 -7.46 4.09
C LEU A 63 -11.75 -6.99 2.89
N ILE A 64 -10.44 -7.20 2.93
CA ILE A 64 -9.50 -6.94 1.83
C ILE A 64 -9.11 -8.26 1.17
N LYS A 65 -8.95 -8.24 -0.17
CA LYS A 65 -8.54 -9.38 -0.99
C LYS A 65 -7.16 -9.16 -1.59
N ASN A 66 -6.53 -10.25 -2.01
CA ASN A 66 -5.27 -10.19 -2.76
C ASN A 66 -5.38 -9.23 -3.95
N GLY A 67 -4.34 -8.44 -4.20
CA GLY A 67 -4.30 -7.41 -5.24
C GLY A 67 -4.91 -6.06 -4.85
N GLU A 68 -5.74 -5.99 -3.80
CA GLU A 68 -6.33 -4.73 -3.31
C GLU A 68 -5.33 -3.96 -2.45
N PHE A 69 -5.47 -2.64 -2.41
CA PHE A 69 -4.59 -1.72 -1.71
C PHE A 69 -5.23 -1.20 -0.42
N ALA A 70 -4.38 -0.90 0.56
CA ALA A 70 -4.79 -0.23 1.79
C ALA A 70 -3.86 0.93 2.14
N TYR A 71 -4.43 2.04 2.59
CA TYR A 71 -3.72 3.17 3.17
C TYR A 71 -3.93 3.18 4.69
N ASN A 72 -2.82 3.10 5.43
CA ASN A 72 -2.78 3.34 6.86
C ASN A 72 -2.41 4.80 7.12
N LYS A 73 -3.29 5.54 7.77
CA LYS A 73 -3.08 6.95 8.14
C LYS A 73 -2.21 7.14 9.39
N SER A 74 -1.81 6.07 10.06
CA SER A 74 -0.91 6.15 11.21
C SER A 74 0.47 6.59 10.78
N THR A 75 1.03 7.55 11.52
CA THR A 75 2.35 8.11 11.25
C THR A 75 3.40 7.48 12.16
N SER A 76 4.61 7.34 11.62
CA SER A 76 5.82 6.97 12.35
C SER A 76 6.99 7.80 11.81
N ASN A 77 8.17 7.66 12.43
CA ASN A 77 9.38 8.32 11.92
C ASN A 77 9.70 7.90 10.49
N ASP A 78 9.50 6.61 10.16
CA ASP A 78 9.78 6.05 8.84
C ASP A 78 8.61 6.24 7.85
N ALA A 79 7.43 6.60 8.34
CA ALA A 79 6.23 6.83 7.54
C ALA A 79 5.48 8.07 8.02
N PRO A 80 6.02 9.29 7.80
CA PRO A 80 5.45 10.53 8.32
C PRO A 80 4.08 10.89 7.71
N TRP A 81 3.75 10.30 6.57
CA TRP A 81 2.47 10.47 5.85
C TRP A 81 1.64 9.19 5.82
N GLY A 82 1.96 8.23 6.71
CA GLY A 82 1.36 6.90 6.67
C GLY A 82 1.98 6.01 5.59
N ALA A 83 1.32 4.91 5.26
CA ALA A 83 1.82 3.96 4.27
C ALA A 83 0.69 3.36 3.43
N ILE A 84 0.95 3.18 2.14
CA ILE A 84 0.05 2.53 1.19
C ILE A 84 0.72 1.25 0.71
N LYS A 85 0.02 0.12 0.84
CA LYS A 85 0.52 -1.20 0.42
C LYS A 85 -0.59 -2.03 -0.22
N ARG A 86 -0.19 -2.91 -1.14
CA ARG A 86 -1.06 -3.92 -1.76
C ARG A 86 -1.01 -5.21 -0.93
N LEU A 87 -2.12 -5.92 -0.88
CA LEU A 87 -2.17 -7.26 -0.27
C LEU A 87 -1.64 -8.29 -1.26
N ASP A 88 -0.42 -8.78 -1.02
CA ASP A 88 0.25 -9.76 -1.88
C ASP A 88 0.43 -11.12 -1.19
N ARG A 89 0.51 -11.15 0.16
CA ARG A 89 0.91 -12.35 0.93
C ARG A 89 -0.23 -13.34 1.20
N TYR A 90 -1.45 -12.84 1.28
CA TYR A 90 -2.62 -13.63 1.69
C TYR A 90 -3.72 -13.50 0.64
N GLU A 91 -4.58 -14.51 0.54
CA GLU A 91 -5.75 -14.46 -0.34
C GLU A 91 -6.74 -13.36 0.10
N ASN A 92 -6.91 -13.22 1.42
CA ASN A 92 -7.75 -12.19 2.01
C ASN A 92 -7.31 -11.93 3.47
N GLY A 93 -7.87 -10.88 4.06
CA GLY A 93 -7.68 -10.52 5.45
C GLY A 93 -8.65 -9.43 5.87
N VAL A 94 -8.54 -8.97 7.11
CA VAL A 94 -9.41 -7.91 7.64
C VAL A 94 -8.60 -6.73 8.13
N LEU A 95 -9.12 -5.52 7.85
CA LEU A 95 -8.55 -4.25 8.25
C LEU A 95 -9.55 -3.43 9.04
N SER A 96 -9.07 -2.75 10.08
CA SER A 96 -9.87 -1.75 10.81
C SER A 96 -10.45 -0.71 9.85
N THR A 97 -11.62 -0.17 10.16
CA THR A 97 -12.28 0.89 9.39
C THR A 97 -11.52 2.23 9.37
N LEU A 98 -10.44 2.33 10.11
CA LEU A 98 -9.50 3.47 10.05
C LEU A 98 -8.67 3.47 8.76
N TYR A 99 -8.52 2.32 8.12
CA TYR A 99 -7.85 2.20 6.83
C TYR A 99 -8.74 2.70 5.68
N ILE A 100 -8.12 3.18 4.62
CA ILE A 100 -8.78 3.41 3.34
C ILE A 100 -8.38 2.27 2.41
N VAL A 101 -9.36 1.46 1.99
CA VAL A 101 -9.14 0.30 1.12
C VAL A 101 -9.64 0.61 -0.28
N PHE A 102 -8.90 0.20 -1.32
CA PHE A 102 -9.25 0.47 -2.70
C PHE A 102 -8.70 -0.58 -3.67
N GLU A 103 -9.29 -0.64 -4.85
CA GLU A 103 -8.89 -1.50 -5.96
C GLU A 103 -8.75 -0.71 -7.26
N ILE A 104 -7.98 -1.19 -8.21
CA ILE A 104 -7.88 -0.61 -9.54
C ILE A 104 -9.20 -0.86 -10.29
N LYS A 105 -9.71 0.17 -10.98
CA LYS A 105 -10.93 0.07 -11.79
C LYS A 105 -10.75 -0.74 -13.05
N ASP A 106 -9.61 -0.53 -13.71
CA ASP A 106 -9.33 -1.09 -15.03
C ASP A 106 -7.82 -1.33 -15.17
N GLU A 107 -7.44 -2.59 -15.14
CA GLU A 107 -6.04 -3.01 -15.25
C GLU A 107 -5.47 -2.86 -16.68
N THR A 108 -6.32 -2.55 -17.66
CA THR A 108 -5.85 -2.20 -19.00
C THR A 108 -5.35 -0.75 -19.09
N LEU A 109 -5.71 0.09 -18.13
CA LEU A 109 -5.32 1.50 -18.05
C LEU A 109 -4.27 1.77 -16.97
N VAL A 110 -4.26 0.97 -15.91
CA VAL A 110 -3.35 1.15 -14.76
C VAL A 110 -2.78 -0.20 -14.32
N ASN A 111 -1.47 -0.30 -14.39
CA ASN A 111 -0.77 -1.49 -13.93
C ASN A 111 -0.62 -1.50 -12.40
N SER A 112 -0.97 -2.62 -11.77
CA SER A 112 -0.94 -2.77 -10.31
C SER A 112 0.48 -2.71 -9.73
N ASP A 113 1.48 -3.31 -10.40
CA ASP A 113 2.88 -3.28 -9.94
C ASP A 113 3.48 -1.87 -10.11
N PHE A 114 3.04 -1.09 -11.12
CA PHE A 114 3.38 0.33 -11.22
C PHE A 114 2.88 1.12 -10.00
N LEU A 115 1.63 0.91 -9.55
CA LEU A 115 1.12 1.58 -8.34
C LEU A 115 1.89 1.17 -7.09
N VAL A 116 2.29 -0.09 -6.96
CA VAL A 116 3.17 -0.55 -5.86
C VAL A 116 4.49 0.24 -5.90
N ALA A 117 5.13 0.34 -7.06
CA ALA A 117 6.36 1.10 -7.24
C ALA A 117 6.16 2.60 -6.93
N TYR A 118 5.08 3.22 -7.43
CA TYR A 118 4.75 4.62 -7.18
C TYR A 118 4.59 4.89 -5.67
N TYR A 119 3.84 4.07 -4.95
CA TYR A 119 3.60 4.24 -3.52
C TYR A 119 4.79 3.81 -2.63
N SER A 120 5.82 3.17 -3.20
CA SER A 120 7.08 2.96 -2.50
C SER A 120 8.00 4.19 -2.51
N THR A 121 7.69 5.20 -3.35
CA THR A 121 8.40 6.49 -3.40
C THR A 121 7.79 7.52 -2.46
N ASN A 122 8.35 8.73 -2.43
CA ASN A 122 7.79 9.89 -1.73
C ASN A 122 6.95 10.82 -2.63
N LEU A 123 6.74 10.48 -3.91
CA LEU A 123 6.05 11.34 -4.87
C LEU A 123 4.60 11.66 -4.49
N TRP A 124 3.93 10.75 -3.78
CA TRP A 124 2.56 10.90 -3.30
C TRP A 124 2.44 11.71 -1.99
N HIS A 125 3.55 11.90 -1.27
CA HIS A 125 3.54 12.58 0.04
C HIS A 125 3.02 14.00 -0.04
N LYS A 126 3.37 14.74 -1.11
CA LYS A 126 2.89 16.11 -1.32
C LYS A 126 1.37 16.18 -1.38
N GLY A 127 0.73 15.26 -2.11
CA GLY A 127 -0.73 15.20 -2.20
C GLY A 127 -1.40 14.92 -0.86
N ILE A 128 -0.79 14.08 -0.01
CA ILE A 128 -1.28 13.83 1.35
C ILE A 128 -1.07 15.06 2.25
N HIS A 129 0.06 15.72 2.15
CA HIS A 129 0.35 16.94 2.91
C HIS A 129 -0.70 18.04 2.61
N GLU A 130 -1.07 18.21 1.34
CA GLU A 130 -2.04 19.23 0.93
C GLU A 130 -3.46 19.00 1.48
N ILE A 131 -3.85 17.74 1.72
CA ILE A 131 -5.17 17.37 2.25
C ILE A 131 -5.19 17.07 3.75
N ALA A 132 -4.01 16.93 4.37
CA ALA A 132 -3.91 16.76 5.80
C ALA A 132 -4.22 18.11 6.48
N ALA A 133 -5.35 18.20 7.18
CA ALA A 133 -5.75 19.42 7.88
C ALA A 133 -4.65 19.86 8.86
N GLU A 134 -4.31 21.16 8.86
CA GLU A 134 -3.38 21.76 9.82
C GLU A 134 -3.81 21.45 11.25
N GLY A 135 -2.87 20.97 12.07
CA GLY A 135 -3.10 20.66 13.48
C GLY A 135 -3.72 19.30 13.79
N ALA A 136 -4.03 18.48 12.80
CA ALA A 136 -4.78 17.24 12.97
C ALA A 136 -3.91 15.98 13.12
N ARG A 137 -2.85 16.04 13.92
CA ARG A 137 -2.13 14.85 14.40
C ARG A 137 -2.65 14.47 15.79
N ASN A 138 -3.84 13.91 15.86
CA ASN A 138 -4.31 13.29 17.08
C ASN A 138 -3.64 11.91 17.25
N HIS A 139 -2.77 11.78 18.24
CA HIS A 139 -2.14 10.51 18.62
C HIS A 139 -1.43 9.77 17.47
N GLY A 140 -0.75 10.50 16.57
CA GLY A 140 -0.03 9.86 15.45
C GLY A 140 -0.91 9.37 14.30
N LEU A 141 -2.18 9.79 14.23
CA LEU A 141 -3.10 9.48 13.13
C LEU A 141 -3.40 10.75 12.32
N LEU A 142 -3.20 10.70 11.00
CA LEU A 142 -3.57 11.80 10.10
C LEU A 142 -5.10 11.89 9.97
N ASN A 143 -5.62 13.09 10.14
CA ASN A 143 -7.05 13.36 9.91
C ASN A 143 -7.31 13.61 8.41
N ILE A 144 -7.46 12.54 7.65
CA ILE A 144 -7.72 12.58 6.21
C ILE A 144 -9.05 11.89 5.95
N ALA A 145 -9.98 12.65 5.36
CA ALA A 145 -11.25 12.06 4.90
C ALA A 145 -10.98 11.18 3.66
N PRO A 146 -11.64 10.02 3.54
CA PRO A 146 -11.50 9.18 2.35
C PRO A 146 -11.79 9.93 1.04
N THR A 147 -12.79 10.81 1.04
CA THR A 147 -13.16 11.65 -0.12
C THR A 147 -12.02 12.56 -0.58
N ASP A 148 -11.20 13.07 0.33
CA ASP A 148 -10.09 13.94 -0.02
C ASP A 148 -8.87 13.11 -0.46
N PHE A 149 -8.66 11.94 0.16
CA PHE A 149 -7.64 10.99 -0.29
C PHE A 149 -7.83 10.61 -1.78
N PHE A 150 -9.05 10.31 -2.20
CA PHE A 150 -9.33 9.94 -3.59
C PHE A 150 -9.21 11.10 -4.59
N LYS A 151 -9.21 12.36 -4.14
CA LYS A 151 -8.93 13.53 -4.98
C LYS A 151 -7.44 13.80 -5.17
N THR A 152 -6.55 13.11 -4.44
CA THR A 152 -5.10 13.26 -4.64
C THR A 152 -4.72 12.93 -6.08
N LYS A 153 -3.66 13.59 -6.54
CA LYS A 153 -3.20 13.47 -7.93
C LYS A 153 -1.94 12.65 -7.99
N LEU A 154 -1.85 11.79 -8.99
CA LEU A 154 -0.64 11.06 -9.32
C LEU A 154 -0.31 11.24 -10.80
N LYS A 155 0.96 11.09 -11.12
CA LYS A 155 1.44 11.05 -12.51
C LYS A 155 1.74 9.61 -12.87
N LEU A 156 1.29 9.16 -14.04
CA LEU A 156 1.55 7.84 -14.57
C LEU A 156 1.79 7.90 -16.08
N PRO A 157 2.61 6.98 -16.62
CA PRO A 157 2.77 6.84 -18.06
C PRO A 157 1.43 6.62 -18.74
N ALA A 158 1.23 7.22 -19.92
CA ALA A 158 0.03 6.97 -20.71
C ALA A 158 0.03 5.57 -21.34
N ASP A 159 1.22 5.01 -21.59
CA ASP A 159 1.41 3.68 -22.14
C ASP A 159 1.42 2.64 -21.00
N ILE A 160 0.53 1.65 -21.10
CA ILE A 160 0.42 0.57 -20.11
C ILE A 160 1.66 -0.34 -20.12
N GLU A 161 2.33 -0.51 -21.25
CA GLU A 161 3.55 -1.31 -21.33
C GLU A 161 4.71 -0.61 -20.59
N GLU A 162 4.83 0.72 -20.67
CA GLU A 162 5.78 1.49 -19.86
C GLU A 162 5.50 1.32 -18.36
N GLN A 163 4.22 1.36 -17.94
CA GLN A 163 3.87 1.11 -16.55
C GLN A 163 4.29 -0.29 -16.10
N LYS A 164 4.07 -1.32 -16.93
CA LYS A 164 4.48 -2.70 -16.63
C LYS A 164 6.00 -2.83 -16.48
N GLU A 165 6.75 -2.25 -17.42
CA GLU A 165 8.22 -2.29 -17.39
C GLU A 165 8.76 -1.62 -16.12
N ILE A 166 8.21 -0.47 -15.72
CA ILE A 166 8.56 0.22 -14.46
C ILE A 166 8.22 -0.67 -13.25
N GLY A 167 7.01 -1.20 -13.18
CA GLY A 167 6.56 -2.06 -12.08
C GLY A 167 7.45 -3.29 -11.92
N GLU A 168 7.74 -3.99 -13.02
CA GLU A 168 8.62 -5.16 -13.01
C GLU A 168 10.07 -4.82 -12.61
N TYR A 169 10.58 -3.67 -13.05
CA TYR A 169 11.92 -3.23 -12.70
C TYR A 169 12.06 -3.03 -11.18
N PHE A 170 11.13 -2.30 -10.56
CA PHE A 170 11.15 -2.09 -9.12
C PHE A 170 10.92 -3.38 -8.34
N LYS A 171 10.04 -4.25 -8.81
CA LYS A 171 9.83 -5.58 -8.22
C LYS A 171 11.11 -6.44 -8.20
N LYS A 172 11.90 -6.39 -9.28
CA LYS A 172 13.19 -7.08 -9.34
C LYS A 172 14.21 -6.49 -8.34
N ILE A 173 14.22 -5.15 -8.18
CA ILE A 173 15.07 -4.48 -7.18
C ILE A 173 14.68 -4.91 -5.77
N ASP A 174 13.40 -4.91 -5.43
CA ASP A 174 12.90 -5.31 -4.10
C ASP A 174 13.26 -6.77 -3.78
N LEU A 175 13.17 -7.66 -4.76
CA LEU A 175 13.61 -9.06 -4.61
C LEU A 175 15.11 -9.17 -4.34
N LEU A 176 15.94 -8.39 -5.04
CA LEU A 176 17.39 -8.37 -4.82
C LEU A 176 17.73 -7.82 -3.43
N ILE A 177 17.08 -6.75 -2.99
CA ILE A 177 17.27 -6.18 -1.65
C ILE A 177 16.92 -7.23 -0.59
N THR A 178 15.76 -7.87 -0.71
CA THR A 178 15.30 -8.91 0.22
C THR A 178 16.28 -10.07 0.28
N PHE A 179 16.75 -10.55 -0.86
CA PHE A 179 17.73 -11.64 -0.94
C PHE A 179 19.06 -11.27 -0.26
N HIS A 180 19.57 -10.05 -0.51
CA HIS A 180 20.79 -9.59 0.13
C HIS A 180 20.65 -9.40 1.64
N GLN A 181 19.50 -8.91 2.11
CA GLN A 181 19.22 -8.80 3.54
C GLN A 181 19.22 -10.16 4.23
N GLN A 182 18.53 -11.16 3.66
CA GLN A 182 18.53 -12.53 4.17
C GLN A 182 19.94 -13.10 4.26
N LYS A 183 20.73 -12.93 3.20
CA LYS A 183 22.12 -13.41 3.15
C LYS A 183 23.03 -12.72 4.17
N CYS A 184 22.81 -11.41 4.41
CA CYS A 184 23.53 -10.69 5.46
C CYS A 184 23.18 -11.21 6.87
N ASP A 185 21.91 -11.53 7.10
CA ASP A 185 21.47 -12.04 8.40
C ASP A 185 21.94 -13.48 8.66
N GLU A 186 21.96 -14.33 7.65
CA GLU A 186 22.61 -15.66 7.70
C GLU A 186 24.09 -15.54 8.10
N LEU A 187 24.84 -14.65 7.43
CA LEU A 187 26.26 -14.44 7.72
C LEU A 187 26.53 -13.88 9.12
N LYS A 188 25.65 -13.02 9.64
CA LYS A 188 25.74 -12.53 11.02
C LYS A 188 25.51 -13.65 12.04
N ASN A 189 24.58 -14.57 11.75
CA ASN A 189 24.33 -15.71 12.60
C ASN A 189 25.49 -16.70 12.63
N ILE A 190 26.15 -16.94 11.51
CA ILE A 190 27.37 -17.79 11.45
C ILE A 190 28.52 -17.20 12.27
N LYS A 191 28.67 -15.87 12.34
CA LYS A 191 29.74 -15.21 13.12
C LYS A 191 29.50 -15.20 14.64
N ARG A 192 28.34 -15.62 15.11
CA ARG A 192 27.99 -15.71 16.55
C ARG A 192 28.32 -17.07 17.17
N PHE A 193 28.81 -18.02 16.37
CA PHE A 193 29.39 -19.29 16.80
C PHE A 193 30.91 -19.27 16.61
#